data_7ee524bb00401e2c4d4f59288c2fb002
#
_entry.id   7ee524bb00401e2c4d4f59288c2fb002
#
_cell.length_a   1.000
_cell.length_b   1.000
_cell.length_c   1.000
_cell.angle_alpha   90.00
_cell.angle_beta   90.00
_cell.angle_gamma   90.00
#
_symmetry.space_group_name_H-M   'P 1'
#
loop_
_entity.id
_entity.type
_entity.pdbx_description
1 polymer ?
#
loop_
_entity_poly.entity_id
_entity_poly.type
_entity_poly.pdbx_seq_one_letter_code
_entity_poly.pdbx_strand_id
1 'polypeptide(L)'
;MTEDSIRWAVRCRGHRTNGSPCKRWAIRGGFVCPSHGGRAPQVRLAARRRLTEVALYRTFGAWSRSPAALEYREQMALASDRPVIEAFAERLSRVSRA
;
A
#
# COMPACT_ATOMS: atom_id res chain seq x y z
N MET A 1 12.31 -9.37 -1.49
CA MET A 1 11.22 -9.88 -0.64
C MET A 1 9.94 -9.91 -1.45
N THR A 2 9.31 -11.07 -1.57
CA THR A 2 8.06 -11.24 -2.32
C THR A 2 6.86 -11.11 -1.38
N GLU A 3 5.66 -10.91 -1.95
CA GLU A 3 4.44 -10.86 -1.14
C GLU A 3 4.19 -12.16 -0.37
N ASP A 4 4.70 -13.30 -0.85
CA ASP A 4 4.56 -14.60 -0.19
C ASP A 4 5.34 -14.71 1.12
N SER A 5 6.36 -13.87 1.33
CA SER A 5 7.14 -13.85 2.56
C SER A 5 6.50 -13.01 3.67
N ILE A 6 5.42 -12.29 3.38
CA ILE A 6 4.74 -11.44 4.34
C ILE A 6 3.79 -12.28 5.19
N ARG A 7 4.01 -12.25 6.52
CA ARG A 7 3.10 -12.88 7.46
C ARG A 7 1.91 -11.97 7.72
N TRP A 8 0.72 -12.49 7.48
CA TRP A 8 -0.53 -11.76 7.71
C TRP A 8 -1.35 -12.51 8.76
N ALA A 9 -1.45 -11.94 9.94
CA ALA A 9 -2.13 -12.56 11.07
C ALA A 9 -3.23 -11.64 11.60
N VAL A 10 -4.32 -11.56 10.85
CA VAL A 10 -5.48 -10.71 11.18
C VAL A 10 -6.70 -11.60 11.36
N ARG A 11 -7.44 -11.39 12.43
CA ARG A 11 -8.70 -12.11 12.65
C ARG A 11 -9.79 -11.55 11.75
N CYS A 12 -10.70 -12.43 11.33
CA CYS A 12 -11.85 -12.05 10.53
C CYS A 12 -12.72 -11.02 11.26
N ARG A 13 -13.14 -9.96 10.56
CA ARG A 13 -14.04 -8.93 11.10
C ARG A 13 -15.50 -9.32 11.04
N GLY A 14 -15.83 -10.42 10.40
CA GLY A 14 -17.20 -10.90 10.30
C GLY A 14 -17.75 -11.42 11.61
N HIS A 15 -19.04 -11.65 11.63
CA HIS A 15 -19.76 -12.22 12.77
C HIS A 15 -20.42 -13.53 12.36
N ARG A 16 -20.57 -14.43 13.33
CA ARG A 16 -21.34 -15.66 13.14
C ARG A 16 -22.84 -15.34 13.11
N THR A 17 -23.62 -16.30 12.66
CA THR A 17 -25.10 -16.16 12.63
C THR A 17 -25.70 -15.84 13.98
N ASN A 18 -25.05 -16.25 15.08
CA ASN A 18 -25.50 -15.95 16.45
C ASN A 18 -25.02 -14.58 16.95
N GLY A 19 -24.37 -13.77 16.12
CA GLY A 19 -23.88 -12.44 16.48
C GLY A 19 -22.49 -12.39 17.11
N SER A 20 -21.90 -13.55 17.46
CA SER A 20 -20.55 -13.58 18.05
C SER A 20 -19.48 -13.31 16.99
N PRO A 21 -18.32 -12.74 17.36
CA PRO A 21 -17.24 -12.49 16.42
C PRO A 21 -16.71 -13.78 15.81
N CYS A 22 -16.36 -13.73 14.51
CA CYS A 22 -15.72 -14.86 13.85
C CYS A 22 -14.31 -15.03 14.41
N LYS A 23 -13.96 -16.27 14.80
CA LYS A 23 -12.64 -16.58 15.35
C LYS A 23 -11.63 -17.07 14.32
N ARG A 24 -12.03 -17.14 13.05
CA ARG A 24 -11.15 -17.59 11.98
C ARG A 24 -10.16 -16.51 11.58
N TRP A 25 -9.07 -16.94 10.97
CA TRP A 25 -8.11 -16.01 10.40
C TRP A 25 -8.64 -15.44 9.09
N ALA A 26 -8.43 -14.14 8.88
CA ALA A 26 -8.70 -13.51 7.60
C ALA A 26 -7.78 -14.07 6.51
N ILE A 27 -8.18 -13.91 5.25
CA ILE A 27 -7.30 -14.22 4.13
C ILE A 27 -6.04 -13.34 4.18
N ARG A 28 -4.95 -13.81 3.58
CA ARG A 28 -3.71 -13.02 3.55
C ARG A 28 -3.96 -11.69 2.83
N GLY A 29 -3.60 -10.60 3.49
CA GLY A 29 -3.80 -9.25 2.97
C GLY A 29 -5.22 -8.72 3.13
N GLY A 30 -6.15 -9.49 3.67
CA GLY A 30 -7.54 -9.11 3.86
C GLY A 30 -7.94 -8.99 5.32
N PHE A 31 -9.22 -8.77 5.55
CA PHE A 31 -9.80 -8.56 6.87
C PHE A 31 -10.93 -9.52 7.19
N VAL A 32 -11.26 -10.41 6.26
CA VAL A 32 -12.34 -11.38 6.41
C VAL A 32 -11.85 -12.77 6.01
N CYS A 33 -12.45 -13.80 6.60
CA CYS A 33 -12.16 -15.18 6.23
C CYS A 33 -12.87 -15.55 4.92
N PRO A 34 -12.53 -16.70 4.29
CA PRO A 34 -13.18 -17.10 3.04
C PRO A 34 -14.70 -17.21 3.15
N SER A 35 -15.23 -17.60 4.31
CA SER A 35 -16.68 -17.74 4.52
C SER A 35 -17.39 -16.39 4.68
N HIS A 36 -16.69 -15.33 5.05
CA HIS A 36 -17.25 -13.99 5.24
C HIS A 36 -16.88 -13.02 4.12
N GLY A 37 -16.69 -13.52 2.93
CA GLY A 37 -16.45 -12.71 1.73
C GLY A 37 -15.03 -12.76 1.19
N GLY A 38 -14.10 -13.45 1.84
CA GLY A 38 -12.72 -13.55 1.39
C GLY A 38 -12.52 -14.25 0.05
N ARG A 39 -13.53 -15.00 -0.43
CA ARG A 39 -13.48 -15.67 -1.74
C ARG A 39 -13.88 -14.79 -2.90
N ALA A 40 -14.52 -13.64 -2.64
CA ALA A 40 -14.95 -12.75 -3.70
C ALA A 40 -13.74 -12.21 -4.49
N PRO A 41 -13.81 -12.16 -5.83
CA PRO A 41 -12.66 -11.73 -6.65
C PRO A 41 -12.15 -10.34 -6.30
N GLN A 42 -13.04 -9.38 -6.06
CA GLN A 42 -12.68 -8.01 -5.71
C GLN A 42 -11.99 -7.95 -4.33
N VAL A 43 -12.43 -8.76 -3.39
CA VAL A 43 -11.82 -8.85 -2.05
C VAL A 43 -10.43 -9.46 -2.13
N ARG A 44 -10.27 -10.53 -2.92
CA ARG A 44 -8.98 -11.18 -3.14
C ARG A 44 -7.99 -10.24 -3.83
N LEU A 45 -8.46 -9.49 -4.81
CA LEU A 45 -7.63 -8.52 -5.52
C LEU A 45 -7.15 -7.40 -4.59
N ALA A 46 -8.05 -6.86 -3.76
CA ALA A 46 -7.69 -5.85 -2.79
C ALA A 46 -6.68 -6.37 -1.75
N ALA A 47 -6.86 -7.61 -1.30
CA ALA A 47 -5.93 -8.26 -0.39
C ALA A 47 -4.53 -8.41 -1.01
N ARG A 48 -4.47 -8.83 -2.27
CA ARG A 48 -3.20 -8.96 -3.00
C ARG A 48 -2.51 -7.60 -3.15
N ARG A 49 -3.25 -6.54 -3.43
CA ARG A 49 -2.70 -5.19 -3.51
C ARG A 49 -2.07 -4.75 -2.19
N ARG A 50 -2.73 -5.02 -1.07
CA ARG A 50 -2.19 -4.68 0.26
C ARG A 50 -0.89 -5.41 0.54
N LEU A 51 -0.81 -6.71 0.21
CA LEU A 51 0.42 -7.48 0.37
C LEU A 51 1.55 -6.91 -0.48
N THR A 52 1.25 -6.53 -1.72
CA THR A 52 2.23 -5.91 -2.61
C THR A 52 2.72 -4.57 -2.04
N GLU A 53 1.82 -3.73 -1.55
CA GLU A 53 2.16 -2.45 -0.93
C GLU A 53 3.05 -2.63 0.29
N VAL A 54 2.73 -3.58 1.16
CA VAL A 54 3.53 -3.87 2.35
C VAL A 54 4.92 -4.37 1.95
N ALA A 55 5.00 -5.23 0.93
CA ALA A 55 6.29 -5.73 0.43
C ALA A 55 7.15 -4.59 -0.12
N LEU A 56 6.56 -3.71 -0.93
CA LEU A 56 7.25 -2.53 -1.45
C LEU A 56 7.70 -1.61 -0.33
N TYR A 57 6.84 -1.36 0.63
CA TYR A 57 7.16 -0.50 1.77
C TYR A 57 8.32 -1.05 2.59
N ARG A 58 8.35 -2.35 2.86
CA ARG A 58 9.44 -3.00 3.59
C ARG A 58 10.76 -2.92 2.82
N THR A 59 10.71 -3.13 1.51
CA THR A 59 11.89 -3.13 0.66
C THR A 59 12.43 -1.72 0.47
N PHE A 60 11.58 -0.80 0.02
CA PHE A 60 11.99 0.57 -0.31
C PHE A 60 12.00 1.50 0.88
N GLY A 61 11.19 1.22 1.93
CA GLY A 61 11.18 2.02 3.14
C GLY A 61 12.52 2.01 3.85
N ALA A 62 13.14 0.85 3.97
CA ALA A 62 14.48 0.73 4.55
C ALA A 62 15.53 1.43 3.69
N TRP A 63 15.47 1.20 2.37
CA TRP A 63 16.38 1.86 1.43
C TRP A 63 16.22 3.38 1.45
N SER A 64 14.98 3.87 1.49
CA SER A 64 14.71 5.32 1.44
C SER A 64 15.25 6.10 2.64
N ARG A 65 15.56 5.40 3.73
CA ARG A 65 16.18 6.00 4.92
C ARG A 65 17.70 5.92 4.91
N SER A 66 18.28 5.19 3.96
CA SER A 66 19.73 5.06 3.87
C SER A 66 20.36 6.37 3.38
N PRO A 67 21.62 6.67 3.77
CA PRO A 67 22.32 7.84 3.25
C PRO A 67 22.43 7.84 1.72
N ALA A 68 22.60 6.66 1.11
CA ALA A 68 22.67 6.53 -0.35
C ALA A 68 21.37 6.96 -1.04
N ALA A 69 20.22 6.62 -0.44
CA ALA A 69 18.91 7.01 -0.99
C ALA A 69 18.66 8.51 -0.86
N LEU A 70 19.07 9.11 0.25
CA LEU A 70 18.97 10.56 0.45
C LEU A 70 19.82 11.31 -0.56
N GLU A 71 21.05 10.86 -0.77
CA GLU A 71 21.94 11.41 -1.77
C GLU A 71 21.37 11.27 -3.19
N TYR A 72 20.82 10.10 -3.51
CA TYR A 72 20.18 9.85 -4.80
C TYR A 72 18.99 10.78 -5.05
N ARG A 73 18.13 10.98 -4.06
CA ARG A 73 16.98 11.89 -4.15
C ARG A 73 17.44 13.33 -4.37
N GLU A 74 18.47 13.74 -3.67
CA GLU A 74 19.02 15.08 -3.79
C GLU A 74 19.58 15.32 -5.20
N GLN A 75 20.32 14.36 -5.75
CA GLN A 75 20.85 14.42 -7.11
C GLN A 75 19.71 14.47 -8.14
N MET A 76 18.69 13.66 -7.98
CA MET A 76 17.54 13.63 -8.90
C MET A 76 16.73 14.93 -8.84
N ALA A 77 16.55 15.49 -7.67
CA ALA A 77 15.85 16.76 -7.50
C ALA A 77 16.60 17.92 -8.16
N LEU A 78 17.92 17.89 -8.13
CA LEU A 78 18.75 18.93 -8.74
C LEU A 78 18.88 18.77 -10.26
N ALA A 79 18.84 17.52 -10.77
CA ALA A 79 19.25 17.23 -12.14
C ALA A 79 18.13 17.29 -13.18
N SER A 80 16.94 16.74 -12.90
CA SER A 80 15.98 16.52 -13.99
C SER A 80 14.52 16.84 -13.71
N ASP A 81 14.08 16.80 -12.46
CA ASP A 81 12.66 16.93 -12.15
C ASP A 81 12.23 18.37 -11.83
N ARG A 82 13.19 19.25 -11.59
CA ARG A 82 12.92 20.63 -11.23
C ARG A 82 12.09 21.39 -12.28
N PRO A 83 12.43 21.34 -13.58
CA PRO A 83 11.60 21.99 -14.60
C PRO A 83 10.18 21.42 -14.69
N VAL A 84 10.03 20.11 -14.51
CA VAL A 84 8.72 19.43 -14.53
C VAL A 84 7.89 19.84 -13.33
N ILE A 85 8.49 19.86 -12.14
CA ILE A 85 7.80 20.28 -10.90
C ILE A 85 7.38 21.73 -10.99
N GLU A 86 8.26 22.62 -11.50
CA GLU A 86 7.94 24.03 -11.68
C GLU A 86 6.78 24.24 -12.66
N ALA A 87 6.78 23.51 -13.77
CA ALA A 87 5.70 23.57 -14.76
C ALA A 87 4.38 23.08 -14.17
N PHE A 88 4.43 22.02 -13.36
CA PHE A 88 3.25 21.48 -12.70
C PHE A 88 2.69 22.45 -11.65
N ALA A 89 3.56 23.06 -10.85
CA ALA A 89 3.18 24.06 -9.87
C ALA A 89 2.53 25.28 -10.53
N GLU A 90 3.04 25.70 -11.67
CA GLU A 90 2.49 26.80 -12.45
C GLU A 90 1.08 26.47 -12.96
N ARG A 91 0.86 25.24 -13.44
CA ARG A 91 -0.49 24.78 -13.84
C ARG A 91 -1.46 24.82 -12.68
N LEU A 92 -1.06 24.36 -11.52
CA LEU A 92 -1.90 24.38 -10.31
C LEU A 92 -2.27 25.81 -9.92
N SER A 93 -1.33 26.75 -10.02
CA SER A 93 -1.58 28.16 -9.76
C SER A 93 -2.63 28.75 -10.69
N ARG A 94 -2.58 28.39 -11.97
CA ARG A 94 -3.58 28.84 -12.97
C ARG A 94 -4.96 28.30 -12.65
N VAL A 95 -5.05 27.02 -12.28
CA VAL A 95 -6.32 26.39 -11.91
C VAL A 95 -6.91 27.06 -10.68
N SER A 96 -6.06 27.41 -9.69
CA SER A 96 -6.52 28.07 -8.47
C SER A 96 -7.03 29.49 -8.71
N ARG A 97 -6.59 30.15 -9.76
CA ARG A 97 -7.00 31.51 -10.10
C ARG A 97 -8.31 31.57 -10.91
N ALA A 98 -8.65 30.46 -11.52
CA ALA A 98 -9.91 30.33 -12.23
C ALA A 98 -11.07 30.09 -11.27
#